data_e19c4e0e38dffe5a5405d16b9691e27b
#
_entry.id   e19c4e0e38dffe5a5405d16b9691e27b
#
_cell.length_a   1.000
_cell.length_b   1.000
_cell.length_c   1.000
_cell.angle_alpha   90.00
_cell.angle_beta   90.00
_cell.angle_gamma   90.00
#
_symmetry.space_group_name_H-M   'P 1'
#
loop_
_entity.id
_entity.type
_entity.pdbx_description
1 polymer ?
#
loop_
_entity_poly.entity_id
_entity_poly.type
_entity_poly.pdbx_seq_one_letter_code
_entity_poly.pdbx_strand_id
1 'polypeptide(L)'
;MMLKKEIIKMYNDKENNNNIEENTFLMETYPIQIDIEKIKKVYPSSKKLILEIMSNKTSDNFISIEIDPYGYIDSKREKKDGITYFGYQNGDWGVDYQFQNSDNYLYEDTFNGKHFMIQFNPDDLNYYIKDLGRGFGTFIKIQEWTELKNNLLLNIGENYIVFSLGDDENEEKEKDKEEDINGKNTFKNENNNCLNVKIFSTKTQNIYSLTPDNCPVTIGRSSENNIVINDDMLSRIHCTIDFDKDKWYIQDGYARNGLQEEETKKSTNGSWIYAYDEIPIKDKMIFKANHNLFICNLV
;
A
#
# COMPACT_ATOMS: atom_id res chain seq x y z
N MET A 1 6.02 0.28 17.14
CA MET A 1 5.39 -1.01 16.82
C MET A 1 3.87 -1.01 17.06
N MET A 2 3.37 -0.55 18.22
CA MET A 2 1.90 -0.46 18.49
C MET A 2 1.15 0.38 17.47
N LEU A 3 1.59 1.61 17.20
CA LEU A 3 0.92 2.54 16.29
C LEU A 3 0.65 1.95 14.89
N LYS A 4 1.61 1.21 14.34
CA LYS A 4 1.48 0.56 13.03
C LYS A 4 0.37 -0.49 13.01
N LYS A 5 0.31 -1.35 14.03
CA LYS A 5 -0.74 -2.37 14.17
C LYS A 5 -2.13 -1.72 14.32
N GLU A 6 -2.22 -0.66 15.12
CA GLU A 6 -3.48 0.06 15.37
C GLU A 6 -3.97 0.77 14.10
N ILE A 7 -3.09 1.43 13.34
CA ILE A 7 -3.48 2.13 12.11
C ILE A 7 -3.91 1.13 11.03
N ILE A 8 -3.16 0.05 10.82
CA ILE A 8 -3.55 -0.99 9.87
C ILE A 8 -4.86 -1.65 10.29
N LYS A 9 -5.06 -1.89 11.61
CA LYS A 9 -6.33 -2.40 12.14
C LYS A 9 -7.47 -1.41 11.92
N MET A 10 -7.30 -0.13 12.26
CA MET A 10 -8.31 0.92 12.01
C MET A 10 -8.65 1.06 10.52
N TYR A 11 -7.66 0.89 9.65
CA TYR A 11 -7.86 0.91 8.20
C TYR A 11 -8.73 -0.27 7.75
N ASN A 12 -8.41 -1.47 8.20
CA ASN A 12 -9.15 -2.68 7.88
C ASN A 12 -10.57 -2.69 8.49
N ASP A 13 -10.75 -2.12 9.70
CA ASP A 13 -12.05 -2.07 10.40
C ASP A 13 -13.02 -1.05 9.77
N LYS A 14 -12.53 0.04 9.13
CA LYS A 14 -13.40 1.04 8.49
C LYS A 14 -14.13 0.56 7.25
N GLU A 15 -13.55 -0.35 6.49
CA GLU A 15 -14.23 -0.92 5.31
C GLU A 15 -15.27 -1.99 5.66
N ASN A 16 -15.23 -2.54 6.89
CA ASN A 16 -16.16 -3.59 7.35
C ASN A 16 -17.46 -3.07 7.98
N ASN A 17 -17.63 -1.75 8.14
CA ASN A 17 -18.78 -1.16 8.87
C ASN A 17 -20.13 -1.19 8.12
N ASN A 18 -20.26 -1.91 7.03
CA ASN A 18 -21.56 -2.07 6.35
C ASN A 18 -22.35 -3.35 6.71
N ASN A 19 -21.84 -4.23 7.58
CA ASN A 19 -22.67 -5.30 8.15
C ASN A 19 -22.02 -5.83 9.45
N ILE A 20 -22.66 -5.51 10.58
CA ILE A 20 -22.23 -5.90 11.92
C ILE A 20 -22.83 -7.26 12.26
N GLU A 21 -22.00 -8.27 12.40
CA GLU A 21 -22.11 -9.26 13.47
C GLU A 21 -20.70 -9.54 13.99
N GLU A 22 -20.57 -9.48 15.33
CA GLU A 22 -19.34 -9.74 16.07
C GLU A 22 -18.80 -11.14 15.77
N ASN A 23 -17.92 -11.23 14.79
CA ASN A 23 -16.98 -12.32 14.69
C ASN A 23 -15.64 -11.73 14.30
N THR A 24 -14.74 -11.67 15.27
CA THR A 24 -13.31 -11.38 15.15
C THR A 24 -12.61 -12.44 14.30
N PHE A 25 -13.02 -12.57 13.05
CA PHE A 25 -12.29 -13.28 12.03
C PHE A 25 -11.71 -12.24 11.07
N LEU A 26 -10.37 -12.13 11.07
CA LEU A 26 -9.63 -11.58 9.96
C LEU A 26 -10.27 -12.10 8.68
N MET A 27 -10.84 -11.20 7.86
CA MET A 27 -11.38 -11.60 6.56
C MET A 27 -10.24 -12.24 5.78
N GLU A 28 -10.22 -13.56 5.71
CA GLU A 28 -9.64 -14.24 4.59
C GLU A 28 -10.51 -13.85 3.39
N THR A 29 -10.19 -12.72 2.74
CA THR A 29 -10.72 -12.45 1.41
C THR A 29 -10.27 -13.63 0.58
N TYR A 30 -11.20 -14.54 0.30
CA TYR A 30 -10.91 -15.72 -0.50
C TYR A 30 -10.29 -15.23 -1.81
N PRO A 31 -9.10 -15.74 -2.18
CA PRO A 31 -8.53 -15.41 -3.47
C PRO A 31 -9.55 -15.72 -4.56
N ILE A 32 -9.59 -14.88 -5.58
CA ILE A 32 -10.44 -15.13 -6.75
C ILE A 32 -10.16 -16.56 -7.19
N GLN A 33 -11.21 -17.37 -7.33
CA GLN A 33 -11.06 -18.76 -7.75
C GLN A 33 -10.55 -18.76 -9.20
N ILE A 34 -9.26 -19.04 -9.37
CA ILE A 34 -8.62 -19.02 -10.68
C ILE A 34 -8.93 -20.33 -11.39
N ASP A 35 -9.32 -20.20 -12.66
CA ASP A 35 -9.51 -21.33 -13.55
C ASP A 35 -8.14 -21.87 -14.00
N ILE A 36 -7.72 -23.02 -13.46
CA ILE A 36 -6.45 -23.69 -13.78
C ILE A 36 -6.35 -24.03 -15.26
N GLU A 37 -7.44 -24.40 -15.92
CA GLU A 37 -7.43 -24.67 -17.35
C GLU A 37 -7.14 -23.41 -18.18
N LYS A 38 -7.52 -22.24 -17.66
CA LYS A 38 -7.19 -20.96 -18.27
C LYS A 38 -5.69 -20.66 -18.11
N ILE A 39 -5.11 -20.87 -16.93
CA ILE A 39 -3.66 -20.77 -16.72
C ILE A 39 -2.91 -21.67 -17.71
N LYS A 40 -3.31 -22.92 -17.83
CA LYS A 40 -2.69 -23.89 -18.74
C LYS A 40 -2.64 -23.42 -20.21
N LYS A 41 -3.72 -22.76 -20.67
CA LYS A 41 -3.80 -22.24 -22.04
C LYS A 41 -2.82 -21.08 -22.28
N VAL A 42 -2.66 -20.20 -21.29
CA VAL A 42 -1.84 -18.98 -21.44
C VAL A 42 -0.38 -19.18 -20.98
N TYR A 43 -0.08 -20.26 -20.29
CA TYR A 43 1.25 -20.57 -19.74
C TYR A 43 2.40 -20.36 -20.73
N PRO A 44 2.34 -20.84 -22.01
CA PRO A 44 3.45 -20.69 -22.94
C PRO A 44 3.81 -19.24 -23.31
N SER A 45 2.86 -18.33 -23.15
CA SER A 45 3.00 -16.90 -23.46
C SER A 45 3.19 -16.03 -22.22
N SER A 46 3.12 -16.63 -21.03
CA SER A 46 3.20 -15.90 -19.78
C SER A 46 4.64 -15.72 -19.33
N LYS A 47 4.92 -14.58 -18.75
CA LYS A 47 6.19 -14.29 -18.09
C LYS A 47 6.27 -15.04 -16.75
N LYS A 48 7.49 -15.27 -16.30
CA LYS A 48 7.78 -15.69 -14.92
C LYS A 48 8.16 -14.47 -14.08
N LEU A 49 7.92 -14.56 -12.79
CA LEU A 49 8.32 -13.57 -11.82
C LEU A 49 9.51 -14.10 -11.02
N ILE A 50 10.64 -13.41 -11.09
CA ILE A 50 11.79 -13.65 -10.24
C ILE A 50 11.77 -12.62 -9.12
N LEU A 51 11.73 -13.07 -7.86
CA LEU A 51 11.87 -12.20 -6.69
C LEU A 51 13.28 -12.31 -6.13
N GLU A 52 14.01 -11.20 -6.15
CA GLU A 52 15.26 -11.05 -5.43
C GLU A 52 14.96 -10.55 -4.01
N ILE A 53 15.36 -11.31 -3.00
CA ILE A 53 15.07 -11.04 -1.60
C ILE A 53 16.34 -10.58 -0.91
N MET A 54 16.31 -9.36 -0.38
CA MET A 54 17.38 -8.80 0.45
C MET A 54 16.97 -8.94 1.92
N SER A 55 17.73 -9.70 2.69
CA SER A 55 17.56 -9.79 4.14
C SER A 55 18.50 -8.80 4.83
N ASN A 56 18.01 -8.08 5.83
CA ASN A 56 18.83 -7.12 6.61
C ASN A 56 20.03 -7.77 7.34
N LYS A 57 20.17 -9.09 7.34
CA LYS A 57 21.17 -9.83 8.13
C LYS A 57 22.47 -10.15 7.40
N THR A 58 22.47 -10.12 6.08
CA THR A 58 23.69 -10.43 5.29
C THR A 58 23.72 -9.54 4.06
N SER A 59 24.66 -8.60 4.04
CA SER A 59 24.79 -7.58 2.98
C SER A 59 25.08 -8.13 1.58
N ASP A 60 25.41 -9.43 1.44
CA ASP A 60 25.97 -9.98 0.20
C ASP A 60 25.22 -11.19 -0.38
N ASN A 61 24.18 -11.70 0.27
CA ASN A 61 23.44 -12.86 -0.23
C ASN A 61 22.00 -12.48 -0.60
N PHE A 62 21.77 -12.28 -1.89
CA PHE A 62 20.42 -12.25 -2.45
C PHE A 62 19.90 -13.68 -2.54
N ILE A 63 18.71 -13.91 -2.00
CA ILE A 63 17.96 -15.13 -2.29
C ILE A 63 17.08 -14.82 -3.48
N SER A 64 17.17 -15.62 -4.53
CA SER A 64 16.29 -15.51 -5.69
C SER A 64 15.28 -16.65 -5.66
N ILE A 65 14.02 -16.36 -5.84
CA ILE A 65 12.93 -17.34 -5.97
C ILE A 65 12.17 -17.11 -7.27
N GLU A 66 11.72 -18.19 -7.87
CA GLU A 66 10.99 -18.17 -9.14
C GLU A 66 9.52 -18.53 -8.91
N ILE A 67 8.64 -17.72 -9.46
CA ILE A 67 7.19 -17.89 -9.44
C ILE A 67 6.73 -17.94 -10.90
N ASP A 68 6.09 -19.03 -11.27
CA ASP A 68 5.45 -19.18 -12.58
C ASP A 68 3.93 -18.95 -12.49
N PRO A 69 3.17 -19.00 -13.60
CA PRO A 69 1.72 -18.85 -13.58
C PRO A 69 0.96 -19.82 -12.64
N TYR A 70 1.56 -20.93 -12.25
CA TYR A 70 0.96 -21.88 -11.30
C TYR A 70 1.32 -21.58 -9.83
N GLY A 71 2.27 -20.69 -9.59
CA GLY A 71 2.75 -20.30 -8.26
C GLY A 71 4.25 -20.56 -8.06
N TYR A 72 4.70 -20.54 -6.79
CA TYR A 72 6.11 -20.77 -6.44
C TYR A 72 6.56 -22.17 -6.83
N ILE A 73 7.64 -22.25 -7.62
CA ILE A 73 8.11 -23.50 -8.23
C ILE A 73 8.51 -24.53 -7.17
N ASP A 74 9.22 -24.11 -6.11
CA ASP A 74 9.70 -24.99 -5.04
C ASP A 74 8.70 -25.12 -3.87
N SER A 75 7.45 -24.70 -4.06
CA SER A 75 6.42 -24.83 -3.03
C SER A 75 6.17 -26.29 -2.67
N LYS A 76 6.07 -26.54 -1.36
CA LYS A 76 5.66 -27.83 -0.80
C LYS A 76 4.15 -27.99 -0.74
N ARG A 77 3.38 -26.92 -1.00
CA ARG A 77 1.94 -26.96 -1.08
C ARG A 77 1.52 -27.70 -2.35
N GLU A 78 0.67 -28.72 -2.22
CA GLU A 78 0.24 -29.56 -3.35
C GLU A 78 -0.56 -28.80 -4.40
N LYS A 79 -1.35 -27.79 -3.95
CA LYS A 79 -2.24 -27.03 -4.81
C LYS A 79 -1.45 -26.01 -5.64
N LYS A 80 -1.47 -26.18 -6.95
CA LYS A 80 -0.90 -25.28 -7.93
C LYS A 80 -2.04 -24.44 -8.56
N ASP A 81 -2.42 -23.38 -7.89
CA ASP A 81 -3.62 -22.59 -8.18
C ASP A 81 -3.33 -21.14 -8.63
N GLY A 82 -2.09 -20.87 -9.04
CA GLY A 82 -1.67 -19.53 -9.45
C GLY A 82 -1.39 -18.59 -8.29
N ILE A 83 -1.42 -19.09 -7.05
CA ILE A 83 -1.21 -18.29 -5.86
C ILE A 83 0.04 -18.74 -5.14
N THR A 84 0.84 -17.79 -4.66
CA THR A 84 1.99 -18.00 -3.79
C THR A 84 1.77 -17.24 -2.49
N TYR A 85 1.74 -17.96 -1.37
CA TYR A 85 1.63 -17.38 -0.04
C TYR A 85 2.99 -17.25 0.64
N PHE A 86 3.25 -16.07 1.16
CA PHE A 86 4.46 -15.74 1.92
C PHE A 86 4.11 -15.50 3.38
N GLY A 87 4.95 -16.01 4.29
CA GLY A 87 4.71 -15.78 5.71
C GLY A 87 5.65 -16.50 6.64
N TYR A 88 5.26 -16.58 7.91
CA TYR A 88 5.91 -17.44 8.91
C TYR A 88 5.05 -18.67 9.16
N GLN A 89 5.71 -19.80 9.28
CA GLN A 89 5.02 -21.05 9.58
C GLN A 89 5.44 -21.57 10.95
N ASN A 90 4.46 -21.63 11.83
CA ASN A 90 4.53 -22.41 13.04
C ASN A 90 3.31 -23.36 13.02
N GLY A 91 3.43 -24.50 12.31
CA GLY A 91 2.33 -25.41 12.00
C GLY A 91 1.96 -25.43 10.51
N ASP A 92 0.83 -26.03 10.16
CA ASP A 92 0.34 -26.18 8.79
C ASP A 92 -0.54 -25.01 8.35
N TRP A 93 0.07 -23.86 8.02
CA TRP A 93 -0.63 -22.66 7.59
C TRP A 93 -0.77 -22.52 6.07
N GLY A 94 -0.29 -23.50 5.30
CA GLY A 94 -0.31 -23.46 3.82
C GLY A 94 0.49 -22.31 3.23
N VAL A 95 1.64 -21.99 3.83
CA VAL A 95 2.61 -21.01 3.32
C VAL A 95 3.50 -21.68 2.30
N ASP A 96 3.68 -21.05 1.12
CA ASP A 96 4.56 -21.56 0.05
C ASP A 96 6.02 -21.17 0.27
N TYR A 97 6.26 -19.91 0.64
CA TYR A 97 7.58 -19.39 0.99
C TYR A 97 7.63 -18.92 2.43
N GLN A 98 8.47 -19.57 3.22
CA GLN A 98 8.64 -19.26 4.63
C GLN A 98 9.79 -18.27 4.82
N PHE A 99 9.51 -17.16 5.53
CA PHE A 99 10.55 -16.24 5.95
C PHE A 99 11.50 -16.91 6.94
N GLN A 100 12.79 -16.64 6.80
CA GLN A 100 13.77 -17.08 7.79
C GLN A 100 13.58 -16.32 9.09
N ASN A 101 13.52 -17.04 10.20
CA ASN A 101 13.28 -16.46 11.52
C ASN A 101 14.39 -15.48 11.93
N SER A 102 13.99 -14.27 12.29
CA SER A 102 14.78 -13.42 13.17
C SER A 102 14.32 -13.71 14.61
N ASP A 103 15.22 -14.13 15.44
CA ASP A 103 15.09 -14.88 16.69
C ASP A 103 14.15 -14.39 17.80
N ASN A 104 13.43 -13.29 17.65
CA ASN A 104 12.67 -12.67 18.75
C ASN A 104 11.17 -12.46 18.52
N TYR A 105 10.64 -12.75 17.34
CA TYR A 105 9.21 -12.44 17.02
C TYR A 105 8.30 -13.69 16.96
N LEU A 106 8.84 -14.86 17.29
CA LEU A 106 8.15 -16.15 17.16
C LEU A 106 6.99 -16.39 18.14
N TYR A 107 6.83 -15.52 19.13
CA TYR A 107 5.89 -15.76 20.23
C TYR A 107 4.57 -15.02 20.10
N GLU A 108 4.40 -14.16 19.11
CA GLU A 108 3.13 -13.49 18.88
C GLU A 108 2.35 -14.21 17.78
N ASP A 109 1.17 -14.72 18.07
CA ASP A 109 0.25 -15.36 17.11
C ASP A 109 -0.05 -14.50 15.87
N THR A 110 0.08 -13.17 16.00
CA THR A 110 -0.10 -12.22 14.90
C THR A 110 0.95 -12.32 13.80
N PHE A 111 2.09 -12.98 14.06
CA PHE A 111 3.15 -13.17 13.06
C PHE A 111 3.07 -14.51 12.36
N ASN A 112 2.35 -15.47 12.90
CA ASN A 112 2.19 -16.78 12.26
C ASN A 112 1.16 -16.71 11.13
N GLY A 113 1.42 -17.45 10.07
CA GLY A 113 0.51 -17.63 8.93
C GLY A 113 0.91 -16.81 7.71
N LYS A 114 -0.05 -16.60 6.83
CA LYS A 114 0.10 -15.94 5.53
C LYS A 114 0.14 -14.42 5.72
N HIS A 115 1.23 -13.77 5.33
CA HIS A 115 1.41 -12.32 5.46
C HIS A 115 0.96 -11.57 4.22
N PHE A 116 1.37 -12.06 3.06
CA PHE A 116 0.92 -11.55 1.77
C PHE A 116 0.85 -12.69 0.76
N MET A 117 0.21 -12.42 -0.34
CA MET A 117 0.16 -13.33 -1.48
C MET A 117 0.59 -12.64 -2.76
N ILE A 118 1.08 -13.45 -3.69
CA ILE A 118 1.23 -13.09 -5.09
C ILE A 118 0.36 -14.05 -5.89
N GLN A 119 -0.49 -13.50 -6.76
CA GLN A 119 -1.44 -14.22 -7.58
C GLN A 119 -1.23 -13.90 -9.04
N PHE A 120 -1.19 -14.92 -9.90
CA PHE A 120 -1.20 -14.76 -11.35
C PHE A 120 -2.64 -14.62 -11.86
N ASN A 121 -2.90 -13.62 -12.69
CA ASN A 121 -4.18 -13.43 -13.36
C ASN A 121 -4.04 -13.86 -14.83
N PRO A 122 -4.73 -14.92 -15.28
CA PRO A 122 -4.66 -15.39 -16.67
C PRO A 122 -5.40 -14.52 -17.68
N ASP A 123 -6.20 -13.52 -17.24
CA ASP A 123 -6.94 -12.63 -18.13
C ASP A 123 -6.08 -11.53 -18.73
N ASP A 124 -5.13 -11.01 -17.95
CA ASP A 124 -4.22 -9.95 -18.38
C ASP A 124 -2.73 -10.39 -18.34
N LEU A 125 -2.46 -11.67 -18.04
CA LEU A 125 -1.13 -12.29 -17.98
C LEU A 125 -0.19 -11.61 -16.98
N ASN A 126 -0.74 -11.05 -15.90
CA ASN A 126 0.03 -10.30 -14.92
C ASN A 126 -0.02 -10.95 -13.53
N TYR A 127 0.94 -10.59 -12.70
CA TYR A 127 0.98 -10.94 -11.28
C TYR A 127 0.46 -9.78 -10.44
N TYR A 128 -0.20 -10.11 -9.34
CA TYR A 128 -0.74 -9.16 -8.38
C TYR A 128 -0.27 -9.49 -6.98
N ILE A 129 0.07 -8.47 -6.21
CA ILE A 129 0.46 -8.59 -4.80
C ILE A 129 -0.63 -8.01 -3.91
N LYS A 130 -0.89 -8.68 -2.78
CA LYS A 130 -1.85 -8.24 -1.77
C LYS A 130 -1.38 -8.61 -0.37
N ASP A 131 -1.47 -7.66 0.56
CA ASP A 131 -1.28 -7.92 1.99
C ASP A 131 -2.48 -8.67 2.57
N LEU A 132 -2.23 -9.60 3.50
CA LEU A 132 -3.24 -10.43 4.14
C LEU A 132 -3.48 -10.06 5.62
N GLY A 133 -3.02 -8.86 6.03
CA GLY A 133 -3.28 -8.29 7.35
C GLY A 133 -2.44 -8.85 8.50
N ARG A 134 -1.46 -9.74 8.22
CA ARG A 134 -0.57 -10.30 9.23
C ARG A 134 0.83 -9.67 9.18
N GLY A 135 1.55 -9.75 10.31
CA GLY A 135 2.92 -9.24 10.43
C GLY A 135 3.00 -7.71 10.43
N PHE A 136 4.03 -7.19 9.77
CA PHE A 136 4.27 -5.74 9.71
C PHE A 136 3.68 -5.07 8.47
N GLY A 137 2.87 -5.77 7.69
CA GLY A 137 2.29 -5.30 6.45
C GLY A 137 3.26 -5.33 5.27
N THR A 138 2.68 -5.25 4.09
CA THR A 138 3.38 -5.25 2.80
C THR A 138 3.23 -3.88 2.16
N PHE A 139 4.36 -3.28 1.77
CA PHE A 139 4.40 -1.91 1.28
C PHE A 139 5.17 -1.81 -0.02
N ILE A 140 4.59 -1.16 -1.02
CA ILE A 140 5.18 -0.94 -2.34
C ILE A 140 5.90 0.41 -2.36
N LYS A 141 7.14 0.43 -2.84
CA LYS A 141 7.91 1.67 -2.99
C LYS A 141 7.36 2.54 -4.11
N ILE A 142 7.14 3.81 -3.85
CA ILE A 142 6.82 4.78 -4.89
C ILE A 142 8.06 5.04 -5.74
N GLN A 143 8.01 4.66 -7.00
CA GLN A 143 9.12 4.82 -7.96
C GLN A 143 8.83 5.90 -8.99
N GLU A 144 7.57 6.18 -9.26
CA GLU A 144 7.03 7.15 -10.23
C GLU A 144 5.88 7.95 -9.61
N TRP A 145 5.36 8.96 -10.31
CA TRP A 145 4.14 9.64 -9.90
C TRP A 145 2.99 8.63 -9.77
N THR A 146 2.38 8.60 -8.60
CA THR A 146 1.34 7.63 -8.26
C THR A 146 0.06 8.37 -7.93
N GLU A 147 -1.04 7.99 -8.59
CA GLU A 147 -2.37 8.54 -8.34
C GLU A 147 -2.81 8.21 -6.91
N LEU A 148 -3.25 9.23 -6.18
CA LEU A 148 -3.83 9.07 -4.85
C LEU A 148 -5.27 8.59 -4.99
N LYS A 149 -5.58 7.52 -4.27
CA LYS A 149 -6.93 6.97 -4.15
C LYS A 149 -7.48 7.26 -2.77
N ASN A 150 -8.80 7.23 -2.65
CA ASN A 150 -9.44 7.37 -1.35
C ASN A 150 -8.97 6.26 -0.40
N ASN A 151 -8.72 6.62 0.86
CA ASN A 151 -8.20 5.73 1.89
C ASN A 151 -6.83 5.09 1.58
N LEU A 152 -6.02 5.65 0.68
CA LEU A 152 -4.65 5.17 0.46
C LEU A 152 -3.80 5.41 1.72
N LEU A 153 -3.15 4.36 2.20
CA LEU A 153 -2.22 4.41 3.34
C LEU A 153 -0.78 4.46 2.86
N LEU A 154 -0.07 5.51 3.24
CA LEU A 154 1.35 5.72 2.96
C LEU A 154 2.18 5.59 4.24
N ASN A 155 3.35 4.96 4.15
CA ASN A 155 4.37 4.96 5.20
C ASN A 155 5.60 5.75 4.75
N ILE A 156 6.02 6.73 5.56
CA ILE A 156 7.26 7.50 5.42
C ILE A 156 7.96 7.58 6.78
N GLY A 157 9.20 7.12 6.85
CA GLY A 157 9.91 7.02 8.14
C GLY A 157 9.11 6.24 9.17
N GLU A 158 8.88 6.85 10.34
CA GLU A 158 8.05 6.29 11.41
C GLU A 158 6.57 6.73 11.34
N ASN A 159 6.18 7.45 10.28
CA ASN A 159 4.87 8.05 10.14
C ASN A 159 3.99 7.31 9.13
N TYR A 160 2.68 7.40 9.35
CA TYR A 160 1.67 6.91 8.44
C TYR A 160 0.78 8.06 8.01
N ILE A 161 0.45 8.11 6.73
CA ILE A 161 -0.42 9.12 6.14
C ILE A 161 -1.59 8.41 5.47
N VAL A 162 -2.81 8.85 5.79
CA VAL A 162 -4.03 8.41 5.12
C VAL A 162 -4.56 9.57 4.29
N PHE A 163 -4.86 9.29 3.04
CA PHE A 163 -5.45 10.25 2.11
C PHE A 163 -6.94 9.98 1.95
N SER A 164 -7.75 11.06 1.99
CA SER A 164 -9.19 11.00 1.72
C SER A 164 -9.55 12.05 0.68
N LEU A 165 -10.19 11.62 -0.40
CA LEU A 165 -10.65 12.48 -1.49
C LEU A 165 -12.07 13.01 -1.19
N GLY A 166 -12.28 14.31 -1.37
CA GLY A 166 -13.56 14.98 -1.07
C GLY A 166 -13.61 15.55 0.35
N ASP A 167 -14.72 16.22 0.66
CA ASP A 167 -14.96 16.75 2.01
C ASP A 167 -15.24 15.61 2.99
N ASP A 168 -14.74 15.71 4.22
CA ASP A 168 -15.13 14.81 5.31
C ASP A 168 -16.64 14.98 5.58
N GLU A 169 -17.48 14.05 5.06
CA GLU A 169 -18.93 14.02 5.31
C GLU A 169 -19.31 13.73 6.78
N ASN A 170 -18.35 13.74 7.70
CA ASN A 170 -18.55 13.40 9.12
C ASN A 170 -18.54 14.62 10.07
N GLU A 171 -18.81 15.81 9.62
CA GLU A 171 -19.46 16.80 10.47
C GLU A 171 -20.97 16.78 10.15
N GLU A 172 -21.75 16.11 10.99
CA GLU A 172 -23.18 16.36 11.13
C GLU A 172 -23.36 17.85 11.47
N LYS A 173 -23.26 18.69 10.46
CA LYS A 173 -23.88 20.01 10.52
C LYS A 173 -25.37 19.75 10.44
N GLU A 174 -26.03 19.80 11.59
CA GLU A 174 -27.45 20.15 11.65
C GLU A 174 -27.64 21.30 10.68
N LYS A 175 -28.15 20.99 9.49
CA LYS A 175 -28.64 22.00 8.55
C LYS A 175 -29.90 22.52 9.15
N ASP A 176 -29.80 23.65 9.88
CA ASP A 176 -30.90 24.53 10.06
C ASP A 176 -31.44 24.83 8.66
N LYS A 177 -32.61 24.27 8.38
CA LYS A 177 -33.38 24.54 7.18
C LYS A 177 -33.91 25.93 7.26
N GLU A 178 -33.17 26.93 6.83
CA GLU A 178 -33.75 28.19 6.37
C GLU A 178 -34.33 27.91 4.98
N GLU A 179 -35.64 27.71 4.94
CA GLU A 179 -36.46 27.76 3.74
C GLU A 179 -36.49 29.19 3.19
N ASP A 180 -35.63 29.44 2.21
CA ASP A 180 -35.70 30.67 1.44
C ASP A 180 -36.86 30.57 0.41
N ILE A 181 -37.79 31.55 0.45
CA ILE A 181 -39.12 31.60 -0.19
C ILE A 181 -39.05 31.74 -1.74
N ASN A 182 -37.93 31.53 -2.39
CA ASN A 182 -37.79 31.63 -3.85
C ASN A 182 -37.13 30.41 -4.49
N GLY A 183 -37.83 29.32 -4.57
CA GLY A 183 -37.64 28.08 -5.31
C GLY A 183 -36.65 28.05 -6.51
N LYS A 184 -35.41 28.48 -6.33
CA LYS A 184 -34.29 28.17 -7.24
C LYS A 184 -33.25 27.38 -6.48
N ASN A 185 -33.38 26.05 -6.55
CA ASN A 185 -32.28 25.14 -6.24
C ASN A 185 -31.13 25.35 -7.23
N THR A 186 -30.28 26.30 -6.96
CA THR A 186 -28.96 26.33 -7.57
C THR A 186 -28.11 25.32 -6.79
N PHE A 187 -28.10 24.08 -7.26
CA PHE A 187 -27.03 23.14 -6.91
C PHE A 187 -25.73 23.77 -7.45
N LYS A 188 -24.99 24.44 -6.60
CA LYS A 188 -23.59 24.67 -6.84
C LYS A 188 -22.92 23.28 -6.68
N ASN A 189 -22.73 22.59 -7.79
CA ASN A 189 -21.67 21.60 -7.90
C ASN A 189 -20.35 22.38 -7.81
N GLU A 190 -19.95 22.77 -6.62
CA GLU A 190 -18.56 23.06 -6.36
C GLU A 190 -17.86 21.70 -6.48
N ASN A 191 -17.05 21.52 -7.53
CA ASN A 191 -16.16 20.39 -7.71
C ASN A 191 -15.27 20.35 -6.48
N ASN A 192 -15.61 19.51 -5.51
CA ASN A 192 -14.84 19.35 -4.28
C ASN A 192 -13.59 18.51 -4.59
N ASN A 193 -12.63 19.13 -5.32
CA ASN A 193 -11.30 18.58 -5.54
C ASN A 193 -10.42 18.74 -4.29
N CYS A 194 -10.97 18.50 -3.10
CA CYS A 194 -10.26 18.60 -1.85
C CYS A 194 -9.56 17.28 -1.54
N LEU A 195 -8.33 17.35 -0.98
CA LEU A 195 -7.58 16.22 -0.47
C LEU A 195 -7.33 16.39 1.03
N ASN A 196 -7.88 15.53 1.84
CA ASN A 196 -7.57 15.46 3.27
C ASN A 196 -6.37 14.55 3.51
N VAL A 197 -5.36 15.08 4.19
CA VAL A 197 -4.10 14.41 4.51
C VAL A 197 -4.03 14.23 6.02
N LYS A 198 -4.27 13.01 6.50
CA LYS A 198 -4.25 12.68 7.92
C LYS A 198 -2.94 11.98 8.27
N ILE A 199 -2.13 12.61 9.12
CA ILE A 199 -0.80 12.14 9.50
C ILE A 199 -0.83 11.58 10.91
N PHE A 200 -0.37 10.34 11.05
CA PHE A 200 -0.20 9.64 12.32
C PHE A 200 1.28 9.48 12.62
N SER A 201 1.74 10.13 13.66
CA SER A 201 3.07 9.98 14.24
C SER A 201 2.98 9.24 15.57
N THR A 202 4.12 8.86 16.14
CA THR A 202 4.15 8.17 17.43
C THR A 202 3.50 8.96 18.57
N LYS A 203 3.41 10.30 18.45
CA LYS A 203 2.96 11.20 19.53
C LYS A 203 1.79 12.11 19.12
N THR A 204 1.56 12.30 17.84
CA THR A 204 0.61 13.31 17.33
C THR A 204 -0.19 12.78 16.16
N GLN A 205 -1.39 13.33 16.01
CA GLN A 205 -2.21 13.19 14.82
C GLN A 205 -2.49 14.59 14.29
N ASN A 206 -2.20 14.84 13.02
CA ASN A 206 -2.46 16.11 12.34
C ASN A 206 -3.30 15.86 11.09
N ILE A 207 -4.19 16.81 10.78
CA ILE A 207 -5.05 16.77 9.59
C ILE A 207 -4.81 18.06 8.80
N TYR A 208 -4.64 17.92 7.49
CA TYR A 208 -4.49 19.01 6.54
C TYR A 208 -5.52 18.82 5.43
N SER A 209 -6.22 19.90 5.06
CA SER A 209 -7.09 19.92 3.88
C SER A 209 -6.42 20.73 2.79
N LEU A 210 -6.19 20.10 1.64
CA LEU A 210 -5.49 20.67 0.50
C LEU A 210 -6.47 20.89 -0.65
N THR A 211 -6.30 22.01 -1.35
CA THR A 211 -6.98 22.30 -2.61
C THR A 211 -5.97 22.33 -3.75
N PRO A 212 -6.37 22.22 -5.03
CA PRO A 212 -5.47 22.31 -6.17
C PRO A 212 -4.56 23.55 -6.14
N ASP A 213 -5.05 24.68 -5.60
CA ASP A 213 -4.27 25.92 -5.49
C ASP A 213 -3.10 25.83 -4.50
N ASN A 214 -3.07 24.81 -3.66
CA ASN A 214 -1.95 24.58 -2.73
C ASN A 214 -0.76 23.88 -3.41
N CYS A 215 -0.95 23.30 -4.60
CA CYS A 215 0.06 22.48 -5.26
C CYS A 215 1.19 23.30 -5.90
N PRO A 216 2.41 22.73 -5.92
CA PRO A 216 2.80 21.46 -5.33
C PRO A 216 2.98 21.54 -3.80
N VAL A 217 2.55 20.50 -3.06
CA VAL A 217 2.69 20.40 -1.60
C VAL A 217 3.85 19.47 -1.26
N THR A 218 4.84 20.00 -0.53
CA THR A 218 6.00 19.23 -0.08
C THR A 218 5.84 18.77 1.36
N ILE A 219 6.27 17.54 1.64
CA ILE A 219 6.28 16.90 2.96
C ILE A 219 7.71 16.50 3.31
N GLY A 220 8.17 16.81 4.51
CA GLY A 220 9.49 16.39 4.96
C GLY A 220 9.89 17.02 6.29
N ARG A 221 11.16 16.83 6.71
CA ARG A 221 11.63 17.31 8.02
C ARG A 221 12.13 18.76 8.03
N SER A 222 12.38 19.37 6.88
CA SER A 222 12.80 20.77 6.81
C SER A 222 11.62 21.70 7.09
N SER A 223 11.89 22.81 7.79
CA SER A 223 10.91 23.88 8.03
C SER A 223 10.44 24.59 6.76
N GLU A 224 11.09 24.35 5.62
CA GLU A 224 10.73 24.92 4.32
C GLU A 224 9.58 24.16 3.63
N ASN A 225 9.16 22.99 4.15
CA ASN A 225 8.06 22.23 3.58
C ASN A 225 6.70 22.84 3.93
N ASN A 226 5.71 22.60 3.07
CA ASN A 226 4.32 22.93 3.37
C ASN A 226 3.79 22.13 4.57
N ILE A 227 4.19 20.85 4.66
CA ILE A 227 3.88 19.97 5.78
C ILE A 227 5.19 19.50 6.41
N VAL A 228 5.45 19.94 7.63
CA VAL A 228 6.66 19.62 8.39
C VAL A 228 6.39 18.47 9.35
N ILE A 229 7.19 17.41 9.25
CA ILE A 229 7.15 16.27 10.16
C ILE A 229 8.52 16.14 10.82
N ASN A 230 8.57 16.29 12.15
CA ASN A 230 9.81 16.19 12.92
C ASN A 230 10.18 14.71 13.15
N ASP A 231 10.81 14.11 12.13
CA ASP A 231 11.29 12.73 12.10
C ASP A 231 12.63 12.68 11.38
N ASP A 232 13.69 12.24 12.08
CA ASP A 232 15.05 12.16 11.54
C ASP A 232 15.19 11.14 10.40
N MET A 233 14.26 10.18 10.30
CA MET A 233 14.19 9.23 9.20
C MET A 233 13.69 9.84 7.90
N LEU A 234 13.11 11.04 7.95
CA LEU A 234 12.66 11.75 6.74
C LEU A 234 13.80 12.54 6.08
N SER A 235 13.76 12.61 4.77
CA SER A 235 14.56 13.56 4.01
C SER A 235 14.08 14.99 4.25
N ARG A 236 14.91 15.99 3.96
CA ARG A 236 14.53 17.42 4.07
C ARG A 236 13.23 17.69 3.31
N ILE A 237 13.15 17.27 2.05
CA ILE A 237 11.92 17.09 1.29
C ILE A 237 11.82 15.58 1.03
N HIS A 238 10.76 14.95 1.52
CA HIS A 238 10.64 13.49 1.49
C HIS A 238 9.70 13.00 0.38
N CYS A 239 8.56 13.66 0.23
CA CYS A 239 7.64 13.41 -0.87
C CYS A 239 6.93 14.71 -1.28
N THR A 240 6.35 14.68 -2.45
CA THR A 240 5.62 15.81 -3.04
C THR A 240 4.26 15.34 -3.52
N ILE A 241 3.22 16.11 -3.19
CA ILE A 241 1.85 15.91 -3.67
C ILE A 241 1.56 16.98 -4.73
N ASP A 242 0.93 16.60 -5.82
CA ASP A 242 0.53 17.50 -6.88
C ASP A 242 -0.84 17.15 -7.44
N PHE A 243 -1.46 18.10 -8.16
CA PHE A 243 -2.77 17.95 -8.76
C PHE A 243 -2.71 18.24 -10.25
N ASP A 244 -3.09 17.26 -11.08
CA ASP A 244 -3.11 17.36 -12.54
C ASP A 244 -4.34 16.64 -13.10
N LYS A 245 -5.02 17.25 -14.07
CA LYS A 245 -6.17 16.66 -14.79
C LYS A 245 -7.22 16.05 -13.86
N ASP A 246 -7.64 16.83 -12.89
CA ASP A 246 -8.67 16.48 -11.89
C ASP A 246 -8.31 15.30 -10.98
N LYS A 247 -7.02 15.01 -10.82
CA LYS A 247 -6.51 13.93 -9.98
C LYS A 247 -5.34 14.37 -9.11
N TRP A 248 -5.28 13.78 -7.94
CA TRP A 248 -4.19 13.95 -7.00
C TRP A 248 -3.13 12.88 -7.20
N TYR A 249 -1.87 13.29 -7.13
CA TYR A 249 -0.71 12.42 -7.30
C TYR A 249 0.29 12.63 -6.18
N ILE A 250 1.09 11.59 -5.90
CA ILE A 250 2.23 11.65 -4.99
C ILE A 250 3.48 11.09 -5.66
N GLN A 251 4.62 11.68 -5.35
CA GLN A 251 5.93 11.20 -5.75
C GLN A 251 6.87 11.14 -4.55
N ASP A 252 7.74 10.13 -4.50
CA ASP A 252 8.86 10.08 -3.58
C ASP A 252 9.92 11.12 -3.96
N GLY A 253 10.33 11.95 -3.00
CA GLY A 253 11.32 12.99 -3.22
C GLY A 253 10.71 14.28 -3.80
N TYR A 254 11.55 15.00 -4.54
CA TYR A 254 11.26 16.34 -5.04
C TYR A 254 11.69 16.48 -6.50
N ALA A 255 10.82 17.01 -7.34
CA ALA A 255 11.11 17.42 -8.72
C ALA A 255 11.35 18.93 -8.76
N ARG A 256 12.50 19.36 -9.28
CA ARG A 256 12.88 20.78 -9.31
C ARG A 256 12.00 21.64 -10.23
N ASN A 257 11.41 21.06 -11.28
CA ASN A 257 10.73 21.78 -12.35
C ASN A 257 9.35 21.19 -12.73
N GLY A 258 8.55 20.78 -11.73
CA GLY A 258 7.25 20.17 -11.99
C GLY A 258 7.34 18.71 -12.48
N LEU A 259 6.35 18.25 -13.24
CA LEU A 259 6.18 16.84 -13.66
C LEU A 259 7.24 16.31 -14.65
N GLN A 260 8.36 16.99 -14.88
CA GLN A 260 9.43 16.51 -15.76
C GLN A 260 10.37 15.57 -14.98
N GLU A 261 10.45 14.32 -15.39
CA GLU A 261 11.13 13.20 -14.70
C GLU A 261 12.65 13.35 -14.54
N GLU A 262 13.31 14.21 -15.32
CA GLU A 262 14.78 14.21 -15.47
C GLU A 262 15.57 14.74 -14.27
N GLU A 263 14.95 15.39 -13.27
CA GLU A 263 15.65 15.95 -12.11
C GLU A 263 15.00 15.61 -10.75
N THR A 264 14.39 14.44 -10.60
CA THR A 264 13.84 14.03 -9.30
C THR A 264 14.91 13.56 -8.34
N LYS A 265 15.04 14.26 -7.22
CA LYS A 265 15.84 13.78 -6.10
C LYS A 265 14.97 12.91 -5.18
N LYS A 266 15.15 11.61 -5.25
CA LYS A 266 14.45 10.65 -4.39
C LYS A 266 14.81 10.83 -2.90
N SER A 267 13.89 10.46 -2.02
CA SER A 267 14.15 10.44 -0.58
C SER A 267 15.14 9.31 -0.22
N THR A 268 15.76 9.41 0.96
CA THR A 268 16.76 8.42 1.40
C THR A 268 16.10 7.07 1.72
N ASN A 269 14.99 7.10 2.45
CA ASN A 269 14.33 5.88 2.95
C ASN A 269 13.12 5.44 2.12
N GLY A 270 12.71 6.26 1.13
CA GLY A 270 11.57 5.97 0.26
C GLY A 270 10.22 6.26 0.90
N SER A 271 9.23 6.44 0.04
CA SER A 271 7.82 6.54 0.37
C SER A 271 7.13 5.24 -0.06
N TRP A 272 6.23 4.69 0.79
CA TRP A 272 5.77 3.31 0.65
C TRP A 272 4.26 3.20 0.80
N ILE A 273 3.57 2.67 -0.21
CA ILE A 273 2.12 2.46 -0.23
C ILE A 273 1.79 1.08 0.34
N TYR A 274 0.83 1.00 1.25
CA TYR A 274 0.32 -0.25 1.78
C TYR A 274 -0.46 -1.03 0.72
N ALA A 275 -0.11 -2.31 0.54
CA ALA A 275 -0.71 -3.20 -0.46
C ALA A 275 -2.01 -3.83 0.05
N TYR A 276 -2.99 -3.01 0.42
CA TYR A 276 -4.30 -3.47 0.89
C TYR A 276 -5.09 -4.15 -0.24
N ASP A 277 -5.18 -3.46 -1.38
CA ASP A 277 -5.80 -4.00 -2.59
C ASP A 277 -4.80 -4.84 -3.38
N GLU A 278 -5.32 -5.56 -4.37
CA GLU A 278 -4.50 -6.24 -5.37
C GLU A 278 -3.77 -5.21 -6.25
N ILE A 279 -2.45 -5.14 -6.11
CA ILE A 279 -1.61 -4.21 -6.88
C ILE A 279 -0.90 -4.99 -7.97
N PRO A 280 -1.01 -4.58 -9.25
CA PRO A 280 -0.29 -5.24 -10.34
C PRO A 280 1.22 -5.08 -10.18
N ILE A 281 1.94 -6.19 -10.33
CA ILE A 281 3.40 -6.21 -10.26
C ILE A 281 3.98 -5.71 -11.57
N LYS A 282 4.82 -4.68 -11.49
CA LYS A 282 5.60 -4.16 -12.60
C LYS A 282 7.03 -4.69 -12.56
N ASP A 283 7.69 -4.75 -13.73
CA ASP A 283 9.11 -5.05 -13.76
C ASP A 283 9.92 -4.01 -12.98
N LYS A 284 10.91 -4.48 -12.21
CA LYS A 284 11.72 -3.66 -11.27
C LYS A 284 10.94 -3.02 -10.12
N MET A 285 9.70 -3.44 -9.87
CA MET A 285 8.95 -3.01 -8.70
C MET A 285 9.67 -3.44 -7.42
N ILE A 286 9.72 -2.54 -6.44
CA ILE A 286 10.34 -2.77 -5.13
C ILE A 286 9.25 -2.77 -4.08
N PHE A 287 9.23 -3.78 -3.23
CA PHE A 287 8.34 -3.81 -2.07
C PHE A 287 9.04 -4.32 -0.82
N LYS A 288 8.52 -3.99 0.34
CA LYS A 288 8.97 -4.49 1.64
C LYS A 288 7.85 -5.25 2.33
N ALA A 289 8.19 -6.39 2.92
CA ALA A 289 7.29 -7.12 3.80
C ALA A 289 8.10 -7.62 5.02
N ASN A 290 7.58 -7.34 6.22
CA ASN A 290 8.31 -7.53 7.46
C ASN A 290 9.67 -6.80 7.44
N HIS A 291 10.78 -7.55 7.51
CA HIS A 291 12.16 -7.02 7.49
C HIS A 291 12.87 -7.31 6.16
N ASN A 292 12.16 -7.82 5.17
CA ASN A 292 12.72 -8.16 3.89
C ASN A 292 12.35 -7.11 2.83
N LEU A 293 13.30 -6.83 1.95
CA LEU A 293 13.10 -6.04 0.75
C LEU A 293 13.09 -6.99 -0.45
N PHE A 294 12.17 -6.77 -1.35
CA PHE A 294 11.96 -7.58 -2.55
C PHE A 294 12.09 -6.73 -3.80
N ILE A 295 12.73 -7.28 -4.82
CA ILE A 295 12.80 -6.70 -6.17
C ILE A 295 12.14 -7.68 -7.14
N CYS A 296 11.18 -7.19 -7.91
CA CYS A 296 10.44 -7.96 -8.91
C CYS A 296 11.11 -7.89 -10.27
N ASN A 297 11.38 -9.02 -10.90
CA ASN A 297 11.88 -9.09 -12.28
C ASN A 297 10.93 -9.98 -13.11
N LEU A 298 10.31 -9.41 -14.13
CA LEU A 298 9.42 -10.12 -15.05
C LEU A 298 10.22 -10.60 -16.28
N VAL A 299 10.41 -11.91 -16.43
CA VAL A 299 11.23 -12.55 -17.47
C VAL A 299 10.43 -13.45 -18.38
#